data_8b2af19e023254b5be5b87d1e613774f
#
_entry.id   8b2af19e023254b5be5b87d1e613774f
#
_cell.length_a   1.000
_cell.length_b   1.000
_cell.length_c   1.000
_cell.angle_alpha   90.00
_cell.angle_beta   90.00
_cell.angle_gamma   90.00
#
_symmetry.space_group_name_H-M   'P 1'
#
loop_
_entity.id
_entity.type
_entity.pdbx_description
1 polymer ?
#
loop_
_entity_poly.entity_id
_entity_poly.type
_entity_poly.pdbx_seq_one_letter_code
_entity_poly.pdbx_strand_id
1 'polypeptide(L)'
;VIDVATLIGACVMALGDVYSGVFTEAESLWQELKTAGEAEHDLCWRMPLTDRYLPQISKLNADLVNTGGRPAGSCTAAIFLKQFVHGLEDRAKGEAARVRYAHIDIAGSMEAAANTLNDYQSKGLTGRPVRALIEFARRLAFSS
;
A
#
# COMPACT_ATOMS: atom_id res chain seq x y z
N VAL A 1 -7.32 2.86 8.89
CA VAL A 1 -7.47 3.51 7.57
C VAL A 1 -6.70 2.71 6.54
N ILE A 2 -7.36 2.36 5.44
CA ILE A 2 -6.72 1.76 4.26
C ILE A 2 -7.07 2.64 3.07
N ASP A 3 -6.08 3.09 2.31
CA ASP A 3 -6.27 3.72 1.02
C ASP A 3 -5.72 2.84 -0.10
N VAL A 4 -6.31 2.94 -1.28
CA VAL A 4 -5.92 2.18 -2.47
C VAL A 4 -5.79 3.13 -3.63
N ALA A 5 -4.67 3.10 -4.32
CA ALA A 5 -4.46 3.91 -5.50
C ALA A 5 -3.53 3.23 -6.52
N THR A 6 -3.71 3.58 -7.77
CA THR A 6 -2.71 3.39 -8.83
C THR A 6 -1.74 4.57 -8.74
N LEU A 7 -0.86 4.53 -7.70
CA LEU A 7 -0.17 5.72 -7.25
C LEU A 7 1.05 6.05 -8.12
N ILE A 8 1.94 5.08 -8.34
CA ILE A 8 3.21 5.38 -9.01
C ILE A 8 3.78 4.19 -9.79
N GLY A 9 4.28 4.48 -11.00
CA GLY A 9 4.94 3.49 -11.85
C GLY A 9 6.19 2.83 -11.24
N ALA A 10 6.78 3.40 -10.19
CA ALA A 10 7.88 2.78 -9.46
C ALA A 10 7.47 1.46 -8.79
N CYS A 11 6.21 1.30 -8.40
CA CYS A 11 5.70 0.05 -7.86
C CYS A 11 5.68 -1.06 -8.92
N VAL A 12 5.36 -0.72 -10.18
CA VAL A 12 5.45 -1.64 -11.33
C VAL A 12 6.87 -2.15 -11.51
N MET A 13 7.86 -1.26 -11.40
CA MET A 13 9.27 -1.62 -11.53
C MET A 13 9.77 -2.53 -10.41
N ALA A 14 9.16 -2.43 -9.22
CA ALA A 14 9.53 -3.23 -8.05
C ALA A 14 8.85 -4.61 -8.02
N LEU A 15 7.56 -4.68 -8.34
CA LEU A 15 6.70 -5.84 -8.10
C LEU A 15 6.05 -6.42 -9.37
N GLY A 16 6.18 -5.73 -10.51
CA GLY A 16 5.50 -6.12 -11.75
C GLY A 16 3.99 -6.02 -11.62
N ASP A 17 3.28 -6.97 -12.21
CA ASP A 17 1.81 -7.09 -12.22
C ASP A 17 1.29 -8.23 -11.32
N VAL A 18 2.18 -8.89 -10.57
CA VAL A 18 1.84 -10.04 -9.72
C VAL A 18 1.36 -9.61 -8.34
N TYR A 19 2.04 -8.65 -7.73
CA TYR A 19 1.77 -8.21 -6.36
C TYR A 19 1.32 -6.76 -6.30
N SER A 20 0.35 -6.46 -5.42
CA SER A 20 0.09 -5.09 -4.98
C SER A 20 1.08 -4.71 -3.87
N GLY A 21 1.60 -3.49 -3.90
CA GLY A 21 2.50 -2.99 -2.85
C GLY A 21 1.73 -2.53 -1.62
N VAL A 22 2.00 -3.09 -0.43
CA VAL A 22 1.36 -2.67 0.83
C VAL A 22 2.37 -1.95 1.71
N PHE A 23 2.10 -0.70 2.02
CA PHE A 23 2.92 0.18 2.85
C PHE A 23 2.24 0.39 4.19
N THR A 24 2.77 -0.21 5.25
CA THR A 24 2.25 -0.07 6.61
C THR A 24 3.35 -0.29 7.65
N GLU A 25 3.29 0.47 8.74
CA GLU A 25 4.12 0.26 9.95
C GLU A 25 3.41 -0.67 10.94
N ALA A 26 2.09 -0.86 10.83
CA ALA A 26 1.31 -1.70 11.73
C ALA A 26 1.44 -3.19 11.35
N GLU A 27 2.20 -3.95 12.16
CA GLU A 27 2.45 -5.37 11.92
C GLU A 27 1.15 -6.20 11.87
N SER A 28 0.23 -5.96 12.80
CA SER A 28 -1.05 -6.68 12.82
C SER A 28 -1.86 -6.44 11.56
N LEU A 29 -1.93 -5.18 11.08
CA LEU A 29 -2.64 -4.85 9.84
C LEU A 29 -2.00 -5.52 8.61
N TRP A 30 -0.65 -5.57 8.57
CA TRP A 30 0.04 -6.31 7.52
C TRP A 30 -0.33 -7.78 7.50
N GLN A 31 -0.31 -8.46 8.65
CA GLN A 31 -0.63 -9.89 8.73
C GLN A 31 -2.09 -10.18 8.35
N GLU A 32 -3.01 -9.32 8.75
CA GLU A 32 -4.43 -9.41 8.38
C GLU A 32 -4.62 -9.26 6.86
N LEU A 33 -4.02 -8.23 6.25
CA LEU A 33 -4.09 -8.01 4.79
C LEU A 33 -3.42 -9.12 4.00
N LYS A 34 -2.25 -9.57 4.43
CA LYS A 34 -1.53 -10.68 3.81
C LYS A 34 -2.38 -11.95 3.80
N THR A 35 -2.92 -12.32 4.96
CA THR A 35 -3.74 -13.54 5.09
C THR A 35 -5.00 -13.46 4.22
N ALA A 36 -5.65 -12.31 4.16
CA ALA A 36 -6.81 -12.12 3.29
C ALA A 36 -6.44 -12.18 1.80
N GLY A 37 -5.32 -11.56 1.42
CA GLY A 37 -4.82 -11.57 0.05
C GLY A 37 -4.41 -12.97 -0.43
N GLU A 38 -3.77 -13.76 0.45
CA GLU A 38 -3.41 -15.16 0.16
C GLU A 38 -4.66 -16.04 -0.02
N ALA A 39 -5.69 -15.86 0.81
CA ALA A 39 -6.94 -16.61 0.72
C ALA A 39 -7.71 -16.35 -0.59
N GLU A 40 -7.62 -15.14 -1.10
CA GLU A 40 -8.38 -14.70 -2.28
C GLU A 40 -7.52 -14.59 -3.56
N HIS A 41 -6.25 -15.01 -3.50
CA HIS A 41 -5.29 -14.87 -4.60
C HIS A 41 -5.13 -13.43 -5.11
N ASP A 42 -5.41 -12.44 -4.27
CA ASP A 42 -5.09 -11.02 -4.45
C ASP A 42 -3.76 -10.72 -3.74
N LEU A 43 -2.68 -11.25 -4.30
CA LEU A 43 -1.38 -11.26 -3.65
C LEU A 43 -0.85 -9.85 -3.40
N CYS A 44 -0.32 -9.64 -2.22
CA CYS A 44 0.32 -8.39 -1.83
C CYS A 44 1.71 -8.62 -1.22
N TRP A 45 2.55 -7.61 -1.32
CA TRP A 45 3.91 -7.62 -0.75
C TRP A 45 4.15 -6.39 0.08
N ARG A 46 4.72 -6.57 1.29
CA ARG A 46 5.00 -5.45 2.18
C ARG A 46 6.20 -4.66 1.70
N MET A 47 6.00 -3.36 1.56
CA MET A 47 7.01 -2.39 1.17
C MET A 47 7.35 -1.48 2.37
N PRO A 48 8.57 -0.91 2.43
CA PRO A 48 8.96 -0.04 3.53
C PRO A 48 8.11 1.24 3.60
N LEU A 49 7.57 1.54 4.78
CA LEU A 49 6.95 2.81 5.12
C LEU A 49 7.67 3.38 6.34
N THR A 50 8.54 4.37 6.13
CA THR A 50 9.36 4.97 7.20
C THR A 50 9.60 6.44 6.94
N ASP A 51 9.57 7.25 7.99
CA ASP A 51 9.81 8.69 7.94
C ASP A 51 11.23 9.05 7.46
N ARG A 52 12.14 8.08 7.37
CA ARG A 52 13.47 8.27 6.79
C ARG A 52 13.42 8.70 5.31
N TYR A 53 12.33 8.48 4.61
CA TYR A 53 12.11 8.96 3.24
C TYR A 53 11.53 10.37 3.17
N LEU A 54 11.02 10.93 4.27
CA LEU A 54 10.38 12.24 4.32
C LEU A 54 11.28 13.38 3.81
N PRO A 55 12.60 13.43 4.09
CA PRO A 55 13.47 14.48 3.57
C PRO A 55 13.50 14.57 2.03
N GLN A 56 13.19 13.50 1.31
CA GLN A 56 13.17 13.52 -0.15
C GLN A 56 11.97 14.30 -0.72
N ILE A 57 10.89 14.41 0.04
CA ILE A 57 9.67 15.12 -0.35
C ILE A 57 9.45 16.44 0.42
N SER A 58 10.35 16.81 1.34
CA SER A 58 10.34 18.10 2.05
C SER A 58 11.19 19.12 1.29
N LYS A 59 10.70 20.36 1.14
CA LYS A 59 11.39 21.45 0.44
C LYS A 59 11.26 22.75 1.19
N LEU A 60 12.20 23.70 0.95
CA LEU A 60 12.20 24.99 1.60
C LEU A 60 11.01 25.90 1.23
N ASN A 61 10.46 25.72 0.04
CA ASN A 61 9.39 26.54 -0.52
C ASN A 61 8.02 25.85 -0.59
N ALA A 62 7.91 24.67 0.01
CA ALA A 62 6.65 23.92 0.11
C ALA A 62 6.75 22.97 1.31
N ASP A 63 5.64 22.74 2.00
CA ASP A 63 5.57 21.76 3.11
C ASP A 63 5.93 20.37 2.61
N LEU A 64 5.36 19.98 1.47
CA LEU A 64 5.61 18.72 0.80
C LEU A 64 5.60 18.90 -0.72
N VAL A 65 6.37 18.07 -1.41
CA VAL A 65 6.26 17.90 -2.86
C VAL A 65 5.78 16.47 -3.16
N ASN A 66 4.98 16.33 -4.20
CA ASN A 66 4.34 15.05 -4.56
C ASN A 66 5.30 14.05 -5.23
N THR A 67 6.56 14.40 -5.45
CA THR A 67 7.57 13.51 -6.02
C THR A 67 8.93 13.72 -5.36
N GLY A 68 9.54 12.63 -4.89
CA GLY A 68 10.86 12.63 -4.27
C GLY A 68 12.01 12.28 -5.24
N GLY A 69 11.72 12.14 -6.53
CA GLY A 69 12.68 11.70 -7.53
C GLY A 69 12.66 10.17 -7.77
N ARG A 70 13.66 9.66 -8.50
CA ARG A 70 13.68 8.25 -8.92
C ARG A 70 13.97 7.24 -7.79
N PRO A 71 14.94 7.47 -6.87
CA PRO A 71 15.25 6.49 -5.83
C PRO A 71 14.07 6.31 -4.87
N ALA A 72 13.75 5.05 -4.54
CA ALA A 72 12.68 4.68 -3.62
C ALA A 72 11.31 5.32 -3.95
N GLY A 73 11.00 5.53 -5.25
CA GLY A 73 9.81 6.27 -5.69
C GLY A 73 8.50 5.78 -5.09
N SER A 74 8.29 4.46 -4.98
CA SER A 74 7.09 3.90 -4.34
C SER A 74 7.01 4.21 -2.84
N CYS A 75 8.14 4.22 -2.13
CA CYS A 75 8.20 4.55 -0.71
C CYS A 75 7.98 6.05 -0.46
N THR A 76 8.55 6.92 -1.32
CA THR A 76 8.34 8.37 -1.21
C THR A 76 6.90 8.78 -1.54
N ALA A 77 6.25 8.10 -2.47
CA ALA A 77 4.84 8.30 -2.76
C ALA A 77 3.94 7.87 -1.58
N ALA A 78 4.21 6.69 -0.99
CA ALA A 78 3.47 6.21 0.17
C ALA A 78 3.67 7.10 1.39
N ILE A 79 4.89 7.61 1.65
CA ILE A 79 5.15 8.51 2.78
C ILE A 79 4.47 9.87 2.59
N PHE A 80 4.29 10.33 1.34
CA PHE A 80 3.50 11.52 1.04
C PHE A 80 2.05 11.35 1.51
N LEU A 81 1.39 10.24 1.17
CA LEU A 81 0.01 9.97 1.59
C LEU A 81 -0.11 9.84 3.12
N LYS A 82 0.86 9.20 3.77
CA LYS A 82 0.90 9.08 5.24
C LYS A 82 0.75 10.42 5.94
N GLN A 83 1.29 11.52 5.38
CA GLN A 83 1.24 12.85 6.01
C GLN A 83 -0.19 13.39 6.17
N PHE A 84 -1.16 12.87 5.44
CA PHE A 84 -2.57 13.29 5.49
C PHE A 84 -3.42 12.40 6.41
N VAL A 85 -2.83 11.41 7.07
CA VAL A 85 -3.57 10.48 7.95
C VAL A 85 -3.41 10.92 9.41
N HIS A 86 -4.52 11.28 10.04
CA HIS A 86 -4.54 11.67 11.44
C HIS A 86 -4.67 10.48 12.38
N GLY A 87 -4.08 10.60 13.57
CA GLY A 87 -4.19 9.58 14.63
C GLY A 87 -3.17 8.44 14.51
N LEU A 88 -2.16 8.60 13.67
CA LEU A 88 -0.99 7.72 13.65
C LEU A 88 -0.09 7.98 14.87
N GLU A 89 0.81 7.02 15.16
CA GLU A 89 1.82 7.20 16.22
C GLU A 89 2.69 8.43 15.92
N ASP A 90 2.77 9.33 16.87
CA ASP A 90 3.74 10.43 16.87
C ASP A 90 4.79 10.16 17.94
N ARG A 91 5.89 9.53 17.54
CA ARG A 91 7.00 9.18 18.44
C ARG A 91 7.69 10.40 19.03
N ALA A 92 7.70 11.51 18.31
CA ALA A 92 8.30 12.75 18.80
C ALA A 92 7.50 13.37 19.97
N LYS A 93 6.18 13.14 19.98
CA LYS A 93 5.29 13.57 21.07
C LYS A 93 4.98 12.46 22.08
N GLY A 94 5.48 11.24 21.87
CA GLY A 94 5.16 10.09 22.71
C GLY A 94 3.70 9.63 22.63
N GLU A 95 3.01 9.99 21.55
CA GLU A 95 1.60 9.62 21.34
C GLU A 95 1.50 8.24 20.69
N ALA A 96 0.71 7.33 21.29
CA ALA A 96 0.39 6.04 20.70
C ALA A 96 -0.56 6.18 19.51
N ALA A 97 -0.43 5.30 18.53
CA ALA A 97 -1.31 5.26 17.38
C ALA A 97 -2.75 4.95 17.79
N ARG A 98 -3.69 5.82 17.38
CA ARG A 98 -5.14 5.62 17.56
C ARG A 98 -5.78 4.92 16.37
N VAL A 99 -5.11 4.95 15.21
CA VAL A 99 -5.53 4.27 13.99
C VAL A 99 -4.37 3.47 13.40
N ARG A 100 -4.68 2.33 12.80
CA ARG A 100 -3.74 1.60 11.94
C ARG A 100 -3.91 2.11 10.51
N TYR A 101 -2.80 2.25 9.78
CA TYR A 101 -2.80 2.76 8.41
C TYR A 101 -2.09 1.80 7.47
N ALA A 102 -2.66 1.62 6.29
CA ALA A 102 -2.00 0.99 5.15
C ALA A 102 -2.35 1.72 3.86
N HIS A 103 -1.36 1.97 3.02
CA HIS A 103 -1.53 2.31 1.61
C HIS A 103 -1.33 1.06 0.76
N ILE A 104 -2.20 0.83 -0.22
CA ILE A 104 -2.09 -0.26 -1.20
C ILE A 104 -1.89 0.34 -2.58
N ASP A 105 -0.67 0.23 -3.11
CA ASP A 105 -0.36 0.66 -4.49
C ASP A 105 -0.62 -0.50 -5.45
N ILE A 106 -1.55 -0.28 -6.37
CA ILE A 106 -1.99 -1.25 -7.38
C ILE A 106 -1.48 -0.93 -8.79
N ALA A 107 -0.50 -0.05 -8.92
CA ALA A 107 -0.04 0.45 -10.22
C ALA A 107 0.33 -0.67 -11.21
N GLY A 108 0.91 -1.78 -10.74
CA GLY A 108 1.20 -2.94 -11.59
C GLY A 108 0.07 -3.96 -11.65
N SER A 109 -0.58 -4.21 -10.51
CA SER A 109 -1.55 -5.30 -10.37
C SER A 109 -2.96 -4.97 -10.87
N MET A 110 -3.24 -3.71 -11.22
CA MET A 110 -4.55 -3.25 -11.73
C MET A 110 -4.94 -3.86 -13.07
N GLU A 111 -3.95 -4.28 -13.87
CA GLU A 111 -4.16 -4.83 -15.21
C GLU A 111 -3.33 -6.10 -15.39
N ALA A 112 -3.94 -7.14 -15.96
CA ALA A 112 -3.26 -8.37 -16.32
C ALA A 112 -2.88 -8.37 -17.80
N ALA A 113 -1.59 -8.51 -18.09
CA ALA A 113 -1.10 -8.76 -19.45
C ALA A 113 -1.36 -10.21 -19.86
N ALA A 114 -1.46 -10.45 -21.17
CA ALA A 114 -1.79 -11.78 -21.69
C ALA A 114 -0.78 -12.88 -21.33
N ASN A 115 0.46 -12.50 -21.03
CA ASN A 115 1.56 -13.42 -20.65
C ASN A 115 1.69 -13.67 -19.14
N THR A 116 0.89 -12.98 -18.33
CA THR A 116 0.89 -13.10 -16.87
C THR A 116 -0.42 -13.67 -16.33
N LEU A 117 -1.28 -14.11 -17.23
CA LEU A 117 -2.56 -14.74 -16.88
C LEU A 117 -2.34 -16.03 -16.11
N ASN A 118 -3.08 -16.19 -15.04
CA ASN A 118 -3.28 -17.46 -14.35
C ASN A 118 -4.75 -17.89 -14.50
N ASP A 119 -5.11 -19.06 -13.97
CA ASP A 119 -6.45 -19.64 -14.10
C ASP A 119 -7.58 -18.75 -13.56
N TYR A 120 -7.25 -17.70 -12.80
CA TYR A 120 -8.22 -16.80 -12.16
C TYR A 120 -8.32 -15.42 -12.83
N GLN A 121 -7.49 -15.14 -13.82
CA GLN A 121 -7.40 -13.81 -14.41
C GLN A 121 -7.69 -13.83 -15.91
N SER A 122 -8.55 -12.93 -16.33
CA SER A 122 -8.71 -12.56 -17.73
C SER A 122 -7.82 -11.37 -18.07
N LYS A 123 -7.42 -11.26 -19.33
CA LYS A 123 -6.72 -10.06 -19.83
C LYS A 123 -7.55 -8.80 -19.56
N GLY A 124 -6.91 -7.75 -19.10
CA GLY A 124 -7.52 -6.44 -18.82
C GLY A 124 -7.53 -6.11 -17.33
N LEU A 125 -8.47 -5.30 -16.91
CA LEU A 125 -8.57 -4.82 -15.53
C LEU A 125 -8.88 -5.98 -14.57
N THR A 126 -8.09 -6.10 -13.50
CA THR A 126 -8.11 -7.22 -12.56
C THR A 126 -9.12 -7.07 -11.43
N GLY A 127 -9.49 -5.82 -11.09
CA GLY A 127 -10.28 -5.51 -9.90
C GLY A 127 -9.53 -5.68 -8.57
N ARG A 128 -8.21 -5.92 -8.59
CA ARG A 128 -7.43 -6.02 -7.35
C ARG A 128 -7.40 -4.68 -6.60
N PRO A 129 -7.39 -4.67 -5.27
CA PRO A 129 -7.42 -5.79 -4.33
C PRO A 129 -8.82 -6.02 -3.71
N VAL A 130 -9.90 -5.86 -4.47
CA VAL A 130 -11.28 -5.88 -3.95
C VAL A 130 -11.60 -7.17 -3.19
N ARG A 131 -11.20 -8.34 -3.71
CA ARG A 131 -11.46 -9.63 -3.04
C ARG A 131 -10.74 -9.72 -1.70
N ALA A 132 -9.46 -9.34 -1.67
CA ALA A 132 -8.69 -9.30 -0.43
C ALA A 132 -9.31 -8.35 0.61
N LEU A 133 -9.81 -7.17 0.18
CA LEU A 133 -10.46 -6.22 1.09
C LEU A 133 -11.80 -6.73 1.63
N ILE A 134 -12.58 -7.43 0.80
CA ILE A 134 -13.83 -8.09 1.26
C ILE A 134 -13.50 -9.15 2.31
N GLU A 135 -12.54 -10.03 2.04
CA GLU A 135 -12.14 -11.07 2.98
C GLU A 135 -11.54 -10.49 4.28
N PHE A 136 -10.72 -9.44 4.16
CA PHE A 136 -10.22 -8.70 5.32
C PHE A 136 -11.37 -8.16 6.18
N ALA A 137 -12.37 -7.51 5.57
CA ALA A 137 -13.53 -6.98 6.31
C ALA A 137 -14.36 -8.10 6.96
N ARG A 138 -14.56 -9.23 6.27
CA ARG A 138 -15.24 -10.42 6.82
C ARG A 138 -14.53 -10.95 8.05
N ARG A 139 -13.21 -11.12 7.99
CA ARG A 139 -12.40 -11.60 9.13
C ARG A 139 -12.51 -10.69 10.33
N LEU A 140 -12.46 -9.37 10.13
CA LEU A 140 -12.63 -8.40 11.22
C LEU A 140 -14.02 -8.51 11.86
N ALA A 141 -15.07 -8.69 11.06
CA ALA A 141 -16.45 -8.78 11.57
C ALA A 141 -16.72 -10.05 12.38
N PHE A 142 -15.99 -11.14 12.13
CA PHE A 142 -16.20 -12.42 12.80
C PHE A 142 -15.11 -12.78 13.83
N SER A 143 -14.12 -11.89 14.02
CA SER A 143 -13.07 -12.03 15.05
C SER A 143 -13.43 -11.39 16.37
N SER A 144 -14.68 -10.93 16.53
CA SER A 144 -15.22 -10.23 17.72
C SER A 144 -15.82 -11.21 18.69
#